data_48dd50307961fb89bae82c3d9b061d35
#
_entry.id   48dd50307961fb89bae82c3d9b061d35
#
_cell.length_a   1.000
_cell.length_b   1.000
_cell.length_c   1.000
_cell.angle_alpha   90.00
_cell.angle_beta   90.00
_cell.angle_gamma   90.00
#
_symmetry.space_group_name_H-M   'P 1'
#
loop_
_entity.id
_entity.type
_entity.pdbx_description
1 polymer ?
#
loop_
_entity_poly.entity_id
_entity_poly.type
_entity_poly.pdbx_seq_one_letter_code
_entity_poly.pdbx_strand_id
1 'polypeptide(L)'
;ASVDEFWQNFPKALRCGDGAIEIGLFPSESAVATELQGGEQKRHRFRLDFGSPGERPATRSPLEAAHAWVEPSWVEATGAVPGLVVDLDAAREAADYVAQIVEGPDPFMARREVIDEYGWRNFGDLYADHEAVDHQGPAPFVSHYNNQYDFVWGAGVHALRTGDPRWWRLMHDAARHTADIDVYH
;
A
#
# COMPACT_ATOMS: atom_id res chain seq x y z
N ALA A 1 -10.87 19.59 5.36
CA ALA A 1 -10.05 18.92 4.34
C ALA A 1 -9.34 17.73 4.97
N SER A 2 -9.20 16.68 4.22
CA SER A 2 -8.33 15.52 4.55
C SER A 2 -7.54 15.10 3.32
N VAL A 3 -6.35 14.58 3.54
CA VAL A 3 -5.45 14.08 2.50
C VAL A 3 -5.17 12.62 2.81
N ASP A 4 -5.34 11.77 1.81
CA ASP A 4 -5.10 10.33 1.91
C ASP A 4 -3.61 10.05 2.06
N GLU A 5 -3.28 9.06 2.89
CA GLU A 5 -1.88 8.65 3.12
C GLU A 5 -0.96 9.86 3.35
N PHE A 6 -1.39 10.79 4.21
CA PHE A 6 -0.73 12.08 4.39
C PHE A 6 0.75 11.91 4.75
N TRP A 7 1.04 11.09 5.74
CA TRP A 7 2.40 10.87 6.20
C TRP A 7 3.10 9.72 5.45
N GLN A 8 2.35 8.71 4.99
CA GLN A 8 2.92 7.58 4.25
C GLN A 8 3.58 8.02 2.94
N ASN A 9 3.00 9.02 2.29
CA ASN A 9 3.50 9.58 1.05
C ASN A 9 4.10 10.99 1.26
N PHE A 10 4.89 11.17 2.31
CA PHE A 10 5.56 12.46 2.54
C PHE A 10 6.54 12.81 1.38
N PRO A 11 6.94 14.09 1.21
CA PRO A 11 6.51 15.25 1.98
C PRO A 11 5.14 15.77 1.56
N LYS A 12 4.33 16.16 2.53
CA LYS A 12 3.07 16.87 2.30
C LYS A 12 2.88 17.97 3.34
N ALA A 13 2.09 18.97 3.00
CA ALA A 13 1.70 20.02 3.93
C ALA A 13 0.22 20.33 3.83
N LEU A 14 -0.39 20.65 4.96
CA LEU A 14 -1.75 21.18 5.04
C LEU A 14 -1.71 22.45 5.87
N ARG A 15 -2.07 23.57 5.30
CA ARG A 15 -2.11 24.87 5.97
C ARG A 15 -3.51 25.42 5.90
N CYS A 16 -3.95 26.02 7.01
CA CYS A 16 -5.25 26.67 7.10
C CYS A 16 -5.02 28.05 7.73
N GLY A 17 -5.45 29.09 7.05
CA GLY A 17 -5.34 30.47 7.54
C GLY A 17 -5.90 31.44 6.50
N ASP A 18 -6.20 32.64 6.96
CA ASP A 18 -6.64 33.76 6.11
C ASP A 18 -7.80 33.45 5.16
N GLY A 19 -8.71 32.55 5.60
CA GLY A 19 -9.84 32.11 4.79
C GLY A 19 -9.50 31.13 3.68
N ALA A 20 -8.29 30.58 3.66
CA ALA A 20 -7.80 29.63 2.66
C ALA A 20 -7.36 28.31 3.29
N ILE A 21 -7.41 27.25 2.47
CA ILE A 21 -6.80 25.95 2.74
C ILE A 21 -5.77 25.72 1.63
N GLU A 22 -4.53 25.48 2.03
CA GLU A 22 -3.43 25.13 1.13
C GLU A 22 -3.04 23.67 1.36
N ILE A 23 -2.98 22.91 0.27
CA ILE A 23 -2.52 21.51 0.26
C ILE A 23 -1.22 21.46 -0.54
N GLY A 24 -0.09 21.36 0.16
CA GLY A 24 1.22 21.15 -0.45
C GLY A 24 1.45 19.67 -0.71
N LEU A 25 1.53 19.27 -1.98
CA LEU A 25 1.79 17.88 -2.38
C LEU A 25 3.29 17.57 -2.37
N PHE A 26 4.10 18.56 -2.77
CA PHE A 26 5.57 18.57 -2.66
C PHE A 26 5.97 19.96 -2.15
N PRO A 27 5.83 20.21 -0.85
CA PRO A 27 6.04 21.53 -0.28
C PRO A 27 7.51 21.94 -0.34
N SER A 28 7.76 23.21 -0.66
CA SER A 28 9.11 23.78 -0.79
C SER A 28 9.92 23.76 0.52
N GLU A 29 9.24 23.61 1.65
CA GLU A 29 9.87 23.49 2.98
C GLU A 29 10.51 22.11 3.19
N SER A 30 10.23 21.15 2.34
CA SER A 30 10.96 19.89 2.35
C SER A 30 12.43 20.15 2.06
N ALA A 31 13.30 19.69 2.95
CA ALA A 31 14.75 19.81 2.76
C ALA A 31 15.28 18.91 1.62
N VAL A 32 14.46 18.01 1.12
CA VAL A 32 14.81 17.05 0.08
C VAL A 32 14.21 17.51 -1.25
N ALA A 33 15.08 17.67 -2.24
CA ALA A 33 14.64 17.93 -3.60
C ALA A 33 13.80 16.73 -4.11
N THR A 34 12.65 17.04 -4.68
CA THR A 34 11.77 16.02 -5.28
C THR A 34 12.03 15.98 -6.77
N GLU A 35 12.43 14.82 -7.26
CA GLU A 35 12.60 14.56 -8.68
C GLU A 35 11.55 13.56 -9.15
N LEU A 36 10.68 13.98 -10.05
CA LEU A 36 9.77 13.12 -10.78
C LEU A 36 10.36 12.94 -12.18
N GLN A 37 10.73 11.72 -12.52
CA GLN A 37 11.35 11.40 -13.79
C GLN A 37 10.33 11.44 -14.94
N GLY A 38 10.83 11.60 -16.16
CA GLY A 38 9.94 11.58 -17.33
C GLY A 38 9.23 10.22 -17.44
N GLY A 39 7.91 10.25 -17.49
CA GLY A 39 7.06 9.06 -17.49
C GLY A 39 6.54 8.62 -16.13
N GLU A 40 7.17 9.01 -15.04
CA GLU A 40 6.62 8.80 -13.69
C GLU A 40 5.44 9.74 -13.43
N GLN A 41 4.53 9.31 -12.60
CA GLN A 41 3.45 10.13 -12.07
C GLN A 41 3.28 9.87 -10.58
N LYS A 42 2.63 10.77 -9.85
CA LYS A 42 2.20 10.52 -8.47
C LYS A 42 0.79 10.99 -8.24
N ARG A 43 -0.09 10.07 -7.93
CA ARG A 43 -1.48 10.35 -7.58
C ARG A 43 -1.60 10.75 -6.12
N HIS A 44 -2.33 11.84 -5.89
CA HIS A 44 -2.73 12.24 -4.55
C HIS A 44 -4.24 12.34 -4.48
N ARG A 45 -4.83 11.85 -3.40
CA ARG A 45 -6.25 11.99 -3.14
C ARG A 45 -6.47 12.90 -1.95
N PHE A 46 -7.40 13.81 -2.08
CA PHE A 46 -7.84 14.66 -0.98
C PHE A 46 -9.33 14.90 -1.06
N ARG A 47 -9.92 15.22 0.08
CA ARG A 47 -11.32 15.57 0.18
C ARG A 47 -11.47 16.93 0.84
N LEU A 48 -12.35 17.74 0.26
CA LEU A 48 -12.81 18.99 0.82
C LEU A 48 -14.29 18.84 1.20
N ASP A 49 -14.58 19.05 2.46
CA ASP A 49 -15.94 19.06 2.98
C ASP A 49 -16.34 20.51 3.22
N PHE A 50 -17.43 20.93 2.62
CA PHE A 50 -18.03 22.27 2.80
C PHE A 50 -19.25 22.10 3.69
N GLY A 51 -19.35 22.89 4.76
CA GLY A 51 -20.44 22.84 5.72
C GLY A 51 -20.62 24.16 6.41
N SER A 52 -21.68 24.27 7.21
CA SER A 52 -21.94 25.46 8.01
C SER A 52 -20.93 25.61 9.15
N PRO A 53 -20.60 26.85 9.57
CA PRO A 53 -19.75 27.08 10.74
C PRO A 53 -20.30 26.35 11.99
N GLY A 54 -19.45 25.53 12.60
CA GLY A 54 -19.80 24.74 13.79
C GLY A 54 -20.31 23.33 13.52
N GLU A 55 -20.60 22.95 12.28
CA GLU A 55 -20.83 21.57 11.91
C GLU A 55 -19.53 20.78 11.96
N ARG A 56 -19.55 19.66 12.69
CA ARG A 56 -18.41 18.72 12.64
C ARG A 56 -18.45 17.95 11.32
N PRO A 57 -17.33 17.88 10.60
CA PRO A 57 -17.24 16.97 9.47
C PRO A 57 -17.61 15.55 9.92
N ALA A 58 -18.18 14.76 9.02
CA ALA A 58 -18.43 13.36 9.28
C ALA A 58 -17.13 12.68 9.75
N THR A 59 -17.18 12.00 10.89
CA THR A 59 -16.03 11.43 11.59
C THR A 59 -15.40 10.21 10.89
N ARG A 60 -15.96 9.76 9.79
CA ARG A 60 -15.33 8.70 8.97
C ARG A 60 -14.23 9.27 8.13
N SER A 61 -13.09 8.57 8.10
CA SER A 61 -12.06 8.84 7.09
C SER A 61 -12.74 8.80 5.72
N PRO A 62 -12.84 9.93 5.02
CA PRO A 62 -13.64 9.99 3.80
C PRO A 62 -13.00 9.29 2.63
N LEU A 63 -11.80 8.80 2.83
CA LEU A 63 -10.95 8.21 1.82
C LEU A 63 -10.81 6.69 2.00
N GLU A 64 -11.32 6.14 3.11
CA GLU A 64 -11.53 4.70 3.20
C GLU A 64 -12.63 4.31 2.22
N ALA A 65 -12.22 3.72 1.12
CA ALA A 65 -13.13 3.14 0.18
C ALA A 65 -13.93 2.03 0.87
N ALA A 66 -15.25 2.01 0.65
CA ALA A 66 -16.04 0.85 1.03
C ALA A 66 -15.58 -0.35 0.20
N HIS A 67 -15.13 -1.40 0.87
CA HIS A 67 -14.77 -2.64 0.20
C HIS A 67 -15.94 -3.60 0.24
N ALA A 68 -16.33 -4.11 -0.92
CA ALA A 68 -17.22 -5.24 -1.00
C ALA A 68 -16.41 -6.52 -0.80
N TRP A 69 -16.67 -7.23 0.27
CA TRP A 69 -16.12 -8.55 0.51
C TRP A 69 -17.01 -9.61 -0.09
N VAL A 70 -16.38 -10.54 -0.79
CA VAL A 70 -17.03 -11.70 -1.38
C VAL A 70 -16.59 -12.92 -0.60
N GLU A 71 -17.52 -13.82 -0.34
CA GLU A 71 -17.20 -15.09 0.33
C GLU A 71 -16.19 -15.89 -0.51
N PRO A 72 -15.04 -16.27 0.04
CA PRO A 72 -14.00 -16.98 -0.71
C PRO A 72 -14.47 -18.23 -1.45
N SER A 73 -15.32 -19.04 -0.80
CA SER A 73 -15.91 -20.24 -1.42
C SER A 73 -16.75 -19.92 -2.65
N TRP A 74 -17.39 -18.77 -2.68
CA TRP A 74 -18.13 -18.33 -3.87
C TRP A 74 -17.16 -17.96 -5.00
N VAL A 75 -16.06 -17.27 -4.69
CA VAL A 75 -15.03 -16.94 -5.70
C VAL A 75 -14.46 -18.21 -6.31
N GLU A 76 -14.10 -19.21 -5.49
CA GLU A 76 -13.64 -20.52 -5.95
C GLU A 76 -14.66 -21.19 -6.88
N ALA A 77 -15.92 -21.23 -6.45
CA ALA A 77 -17.00 -21.88 -7.20
C ALA A 77 -17.27 -21.21 -8.57
N THR A 78 -16.96 -19.93 -8.74
CA THR A 78 -17.12 -19.24 -10.04
C THR A 78 -16.09 -19.67 -11.07
N GLY A 79 -14.94 -20.18 -10.67
CA GLY A 79 -13.81 -20.46 -11.55
C GLY A 79 -13.21 -19.20 -12.22
N ALA A 80 -13.59 -18.00 -11.79
CA ALA A 80 -13.14 -16.75 -12.39
C ALA A 80 -11.63 -16.52 -12.21
N VAL A 81 -11.06 -17.06 -11.12
CA VAL A 81 -9.61 -17.06 -10.89
C VAL A 81 -9.09 -18.50 -11.07
N PRO A 82 -8.42 -18.80 -12.19
CA PRO A 82 -7.94 -20.14 -12.46
C PRO A 82 -7.01 -20.66 -11.36
N GLY A 83 -7.30 -21.86 -10.86
CA GLY A 83 -6.47 -22.51 -9.83
C GLY A 83 -6.62 -21.93 -8.42
N LEU A 84 -7.54 -21.00 -8.18
CA LEU A 84 -7.83 -20.56 -6.83
C LEU A 84 -8.50 -21.67 -6.04
N VAL A 85 -7.90 -22.06 -4.92
CA VAL A 85 -8.39 -23.04 -3.97
C VAL A 85 -8.45 -22.40 -2.59
N VAL A 86 -9.61 -22.46 -1.95
CA VAL A 86 -9.81 -21.88 -0.61
C VAL A 86 -9.24 -22.80 0.46
N ASP A 87 -9.52 -24.09 0.35
CA ASP A 87 -9.03 -25.10 1.28
C ASP A 87 -7.63 -25.58 0.87
N LEU A 88 -6.64 -25.24 1.67
CA LEU A 88 -5.25 -25.66 1.48
C LEU A 88 -4.85 -26.82 2.39
N ASP A 89 -5.78 -27.58 2.95
CA ASP A 89 -5.45 -28.69 3.85
C ASP A 89 -4.49 -29.70 3.21
N ALA A 90 -4.62 -29.93 1.91
CA ALA A 90 -3.69 -30.78 1.15
C ALA A 90 -2.30 -30.14 0.90
N ALA A 91 -2.16 -28.83 1.14
CA ALA A 91 -0.94 -28.06 0.94
C ALA A 91 -0.60 -27.22 2.18
N ARG A 92 -0.75 -27.81 3.36
CA ARG A 92 -0.65 -27.12 4.65
C ARG A 92 0.65 -26.36 4.84
N GLU A 93 1.77 -26.92 4.42
CA GLU A 93 3.08 -26.24 4.51
C GLU A 93 3.09 -24.94 3.68
N ALA A 94 2.47 -24.96 2.50
CA ALA A 94 2.35 -23.75 1.67
C ALA A 94 1.39 -22.73 2.31
N ALA A 95 0.30 -23.20 2.93
CA ALA A 95 -0.64 -22.33 3.65
C ALA A 95 0.04 -21.64 4.83
N ASP A 96 0.78 -22.38 5.64
CA ASP A 96 1.52 -21.87 6.80
C ASP A 96 2.62 -20.89 6.37
N TYR A 97 3.32 -21.18 5.28
CA TYR A 97 4.31 -20.26 4.70
C TYR A 97 3.70 -18.93 4.24
N VAL A 98 2.60 -19.00 3.50
CA VAL A 98 1.88 -17.82 3.02
C VAL A 98 1.29 -17.00 4.17
N ALA A 99 0.75 -17.66 5.19
CA ALA A 99 0.20 -16.99 6.36
C ALA A 99 1.24 -16.13 7.08
N GLN A 100 2.50 -16.53 7.10
CA GLN A 100 3.59 -15.78 7.73
C GLN A 100 3.82 -14.41 7.13
N ILE A 101 3.41 -14.18 5.86
CA ILE A 101 3.52 -12.88 5.19
C ILE A 101 2.65 -11.82 5.89
N VAL A 102 1.52 -12.22 6.47
CA VAL A 102 0.57 -11.32 7.14
C VAL A 102 0.43 -11.57 8.64
N GLU A 103 0.83 -12.73 9.16
CA GLU A 103 0.62 -13.17 10.55
C GLU A 103 1.89 -13.53 11.32
N GLY A 104 2.97 -13.81 10.64
CA GLY A 104 4.23 -14.27 11.23
C GLY A 104 4.89 -13.24 12.15
N PRO A 105 6.03 -13.59 12.74
CA PRO A 105 6.79 -12.66 13.59
C PRO A 105 7.41 -11.49 12.83
N ASP A 106 7.53 -11.62 11.52
CA ASP A 106 8.12 -10.62 10.61
C ASP A 106 7.22 -10.42 9.37
N PRO A 107 5.95 -10.00 9.56
CA PRO A 107 5.04 -9.80 8.43
C PRO A 107 5.43 -8.58 7.61
N PHE A 108 5.05 -8.54 6.33
CA PHE A 108 5.39 -7.44 5.43
C PHE A 108 4.99 -6.06 5.96
N MET A 109 3.88 -5.97 6.66
CA MET A 109 3.46 -4.70 7.27
C MET A 109 4.42 -4.23 8.38
N ALA A 110 5.03 -5.16 9.14
CA ALA A 110 6.03 -4.81 10.14
C ALA A 110 7.38 -4.47 9.50
N ARG A 111 7.73 -5.11 8.40
CA ARG A 111 8.96 -4.80 7.65
C ARG A 111 8.99 -3.37 7.14
N ARG A 112 7.86 -2.80 6.78
CA ARG A 112 7.75 -1.37 6.41
C ARG A 112 8.35 -0.46 7.46
N GLU A 113 8.10 -0.75 8.74
CA GLU A 113 8.66 0.03 9.86
C GLU A 113 10.17 -0.16 10.01
N VAL A 114 10.67 -1.35 9.73
CA VAL A 114 12.10 -1.68 9.88
C VAL A 114 12.96 -0.99 8.84
N ILE A 115 12.47 -0.91 7.61
CA ILE A 115 13.22 -0.35 6.48
C ILE A 115 12.82 1.09 6.14
N ASP A 116 11.86 1.66 6.88
CA ASP A 116 11.28 2.97 6.59
C ASP A 116 10.73 3.07 5.14
N GLU A 117 9.89 2.10 4.73
CA GLU A 117 9.24 2.05 3.42
C GLU A 117 8.18 3.15 3.26
N TYR A 118 8.56 4.38 3.52
CA TYR A 118 7.67 5.53 3.47
C TYR A 118 8.20 6.62 2.53
N GLY A 119 7.36 7.60 2.29
CA GLY A 119 7.65 8.65 1.33
C GLY A 119 6.97 8.41 -0.02
N TRP A 120 6.83 9.49 -0.78
CA TRP A 120 6.07 9.51 -2.02
C TRP A 120 6.58 8.51 -3.09
N ARG A 121 7.88 8.20 -3.07
CA ARG A 121 8.52 7.29 -4.01
C ARG A 121 8.45 5.84 -3.56
N ASN A 122 8.66 5.56 -2.28
CA ASN A 122 8.87 4.20 -1.79
C ASN A 122 7.61 3.55 -1.21
N PHE A 123 6.62 4.32 -0.77
CA PHE A 123 5.45 3.74 -0.13
C PHE A 123 4.69 2.80 -1.06
N GLY A 124 4.57 1.55 -0.63
CA GLY A 124 3.97 0.45 -1.39
C GLY A 124 4.95 -0.40 -2.18
N ASP A 125 6.23 -0.05 -2.18
CA ASP A 125 7.30 -0.83 -2.79
C ASP A 125 7.97 -1.73 -1.75
N LEU A 126 7.38 -2.89 -1.53
CA LEU A 126 7.80 -3.80 -0.47
C LEU A 126 9.26 -4.20 -0.61
N TYR A 127 9.96 -4.18 0.50
CA TYR A 127 11.30 -4.73 0.58
C TYR A 127 11.31 -6.22 0.28
N ALA A 128 12.03 -6.61 -0.73
CA ALA A 128 12.34 -8.00 -1.03
C ALA A 128 13.61 -8.06 -1.88
N ASP A 129 14.70 -8.51 -1.31
CA ASP A 129 15.95 -8.65 -2.02
C ASP A 129 16.56 -10.02 -1.78
N HIS A 130 16.73 -10.79 -2.85
CA HIS A 130 17.39 -12.09 -2.82
C HIS A 130 18.89 -11.98 -2.53
N GLU A 131 19.52 -10.84 -2.80
CA GLU A 131 20.93 -10.59 -2.50
C GLU A 131 21.16 -10.28 -1.01
N ALA A 132 20.10 -9.92 -0.28
CA ALA A 132 20.17 -9.63 1.15
C ALA A 132 20.58 -10.85 1.99
N VAL A 133 20.46 -12.05 1.47
CA VAL A 133 20.86 -13.31 2.15
C VAL A 133 22.33 -13.29 2.57
N ASP A 134 23.19 -12.68 1.76
CA ASP A 134 24.63 -12.61 2.02
C ASP A 134 25.04 -11.32 2.76
N HIS A 135 24.09 -10.43 3.06
CA HIS A 135 24.38 -9.18 3.74
C HIS A 135 24.72 -9.39 5.22
N GLN A 136 25.87 -8.89 5.66
CA GLN A 136 26.35 -8.98 7.02
C GLN A 136 26.47 -7.63 7.74
N GLY A 137 25.88 -6.59 7.17
CA GLY A 137 25.90 -5.25 7.76
C GLY A 137 24.97 -5.12 8.98
N PRO A 138 25.17 -4.12 9.83
CA PRO A 138 24.36 -3.91 11.03
C PRO A 138 22.95 -3.39 10.72
N ALA A 139 22.73 -2.79 9.55
CA ALA A 139 21.43 -2.31 9.10
C ALA A 139 20.86 -3.25 8.03
N PRO A 140 19.53 -3.35 7.88
CA PRO A 140 18.93 -4.10 6.78
C PRO A 140 19.48 -3.63 5.43
N PHE A 141 19.75 -4.57 4.54
CA PHE A 141 20.01 -4.24 3.16
C PHE A 141 18.67 -3.93 2.50
N VAL A 142 18.50 -2.69 2.08
CA VAL A 142 17.23 -2.23 1.52
C VAL A 142 17.31 -2.29 0.00
N SER A 143 16.47 -3.12 -0.59
CA SER A 143 16.31 -3.21 -2.02
C SER A 143 14.85 -3.54 -2.35
N HIS A 144 14.36 -3.01 -3.46
CA HIS A 144 12.95 -3.02 -3.83
C HIS A 144 12.78 -3.76 -5.16
N TYR A 145 12.45 -5.05 -5.08
CA TYR A 145 12.26 -5.94 -6.24
C TYR A 145 10.87 -6.59 -6.30
N ASN A 146 9.96 -6.19 -5.44
CA ASN A 146 8.73 -6.93 -5.23
C ASN A 146 7.85 -7.07 -6.49
N ASN A 147 7.81 -6.04 -7.32
CA ASN A 147 6.95 -6.02 -8.50
C ASN A 147 7.49 -6.89 -9.64
N GLN A 148 8.75 -7.26 -9.60
CA GLN A 148 9.35 -8.19 -10.56
C GLN A 148 8.69 -9.58 -10.54
N TYR A 149 8.07 -9.96 -9.43
CA TYR A 149 7.49 -11.29 -9.21
C TYR A 149 5.96 -11.28 -9.12
N ASP A 150 5.30 -10.32 -9.72
CA ASP A 150 3.84 -10.18 -9.73
C ASP A 150 3.20 -10.17 -8.33
N PHE A 151 3.84 -9.51 -7.39
CA PHE A 151 3.33 -9.44 -6.02
C PHE A 151 1.90 -8.91 -5.94
N VAL A 152 1.55 -7.92 -6.75
CA VAL A 152 0.21 -7.34 -6.80
C VAL A 152 -0.84 -8.41 -7.12
N TRP A 153 -0.57 -9.25 -8.12
CA TRP A 153 -1.45 -10.36 -8.47
C TRP A 153 -1.54 -11.39 -7.34
N GLY A 154 -0.39 -11.82 -6.81
CA GLY A 154 -0.33 -12.80 -5.74
C GLY A 154 -1.10 -12.35 -4.48
N ALA A 155 -0.91 -11.11 -4.05
CA ALA A 155 -1.63 -10.55 -2.92
C ALA A 155 -3.14 -10.44 -3.19
N GLY A 156 -3.54 -10.10 -4.43
CA GLY A 156 -4.95 -10.08 -4.86
C GLY A 156 -5.60 -11.46 -4.79
N VAL A 157 -4.91 -12.48 -5.28
CA VAL A 157 -5.38 -13.89 -5.18
C VAL A 157 -5.54 -14.30 -3.72
N HIS A 158 -4.58 -13.96 -2.84
CA HIS A 158 -4.69 -14.27 -1.42
C HIS A 158 -5.79 -13.49 -0.72
N ALA A 159 -6.03 -12.23 -1.10
CA ALA A 159 -7.18 -11.47 -0.59
C ALA A 159 -8.51 -12.16 -0.93
N LEU A 160 -8.66 -12.63 -2.15
CA LEU A 160 -9.87 -13.34 -2.59
C LEU A 160 -10.01 -14.72 -1.93
N ARG A 161 -8.90 -15.43 -1.74
CA ARG A 161 -8.86 -16.77 -1.14
C ARG A 161 -9.17 -16.76 0.35
N THR A 162 -8.69 -15.75 1.08
CA THR A 162 -8.75 -15.71 2.55
C THR A 162 -9.83 -14.79 3.09
N GLY A 163 -10.26 -13.80 2.32
CA GLY A 163 -11.08 -12.71 2.81
C GLY A 163 -10.36 -11.78 3.80
N ASP A 164 -9.05 -11.92 3.98
CA ASP A 164 -8.27 -11.15 4.95
C ASP A 164 -7.93 -9.74 4.39
N PRO A 165 -8.37 -8.67 5.08
CA PRO A 165 -8.14 -7.30 4.63
C PRO A 165 -6.66 -6.89 4.58
N ARG A 166 -5.77 -7.61 5.25
CA ARG A 166 -4.33 -7.32 5.22
C ARG A 166 -3.74 -7.57 3.84
N TRP A 167 -4.15 -8.66 3.18
CA TRP A 167 -3.77 -8.95 1.80
C TRP A 167 -4.28 -7.88 0.83
N TRP A 168 -5.52 -7.45 1.02
CA TRP A 168 -6.08 -6.38 0.21
C TRP A 168 -5.29 -5.08 0.35
N ARG A 169 -4.90 -4.73 1.57
CA ARG A 169 -4.10 -3.52 1.82
C ARG A 169 -2.74 -3.61 1.14
N LEU A 170 -2.01 -4.72 1.30
CA LEU A 170 -0.73 -4.95 0.64
C LEU A 170 -0.86 -4.84 -0.88
N MET A 171 -1.85 -5.52 -1.46
CA MET A 171 -2.13 -5.45 -2.90
C MET A 171 -2.40 -4.01 -3.36
N HIS A 172 -3.25 -3.29 -2.64
CA HIS A 172 -3.65 -1.94 -3.02
C HIS A 172 -2.47 -0.96 -2.99
N ASP A 173 -1.65 -1.03 -1.94
CA ASP A 173 -0.50 -0.15 -1.79
C ASP A 173 0.55 -0.43 -2.89
N ALA A 174 0.87 -1.70 -3.13
CA ALA A 174 1.79 -2.10 -4.19
C ALA A 174 1.25 -1.76 -5.60
N ALA A 175 -0.05 -1.98 -5.85
CA ALA A 175 -0.64 -1.63 -7.15
C ALA A 175 -0.60 -0.12 -7.42
N ARG A 176 -0.78 0.70 -6.39
CA ARG A 176 -0.65 2.16 -6.53
C ARG A 176 0.79 2.58 -6.80
N HIS A 177 1.75 1.99 -6.08
CA HIS A 177 3.16 2.23 -6.33
C HIS A 177 3.53 1.86 -7.77
N THR A 178 3.21 0.65 -8.18
CA THR A 178 3.48 0.16 -9.55
C THR A 178 2.91 1.09 -10.61
N ALA A 179 1.64 1.48 -10.45
CA ALA A 179 0.97 2.33 -11.44
C ALA A 179 1.47 3.78 -11.44
N ASP A 180 2.07 4.25 -10.35
CA ASP A 180 2.56 5.62 -10.25
C ASP A 180 4.05 5.74 -10.59
N ILE A 181 4.87 4.78 -10.17
CA ILE A 181 6.34 4.87 -10.19
C ILE A 181 6.97 3.90 -11.19
N ASP A 182 6.56 2.62 -11.19
CA ASP A 182 7.24 1.58 -11.99
C ASP A 182 6.80 1.57 -13.45
N VAL A 183 5.60 2.07 -13.74
CA VAL A 183 5.07 2.15 -15.11
C VAL A 183 5.26 3.56 -15.66
N TYR A 184 6.05 3.69 -16.70
CA TYR A 184 6.17 4.97 -17.42
C TYR A 184 4.96 5.22 -18.33
N HIS A 185 4.44 6.42 -18.29
CA HIS A 185 3.24 6.90 -19.01
C HIS A 185 3.55 7.83 -20.18
#